data_170b672f8202ff20d65b1e296742cc53
#
_entry.id   170b672f8202ff20d65b1e296742cc53
#
_cell.length_a   1.000
_cell.length_b   1.000
_cell.length_c   1.000
_cell.angle_alpha   90.00
_cell.angle_beta   90.00
_cell.angle_gamma   90.00
#
_symmetry.space_group_name_H-M   'P 1'
#
loop_
_entity.id
_entity.type
_entity.pdbx_description
1 polymer ?
#
loop_
_entity_poly.entity_id
_entity_poly.type
_entity_poly.pdbx_seq_one_letter_code
_entity_poly.pdbx_strand_id
1 'polypeptide(L)'
;MAPVKEMKATARSQAGKGAARAERRADRVPGVIYGDGKAPVKVSVDHADLKQRIYAGRFLTTIYELDVDGAKQRVIPREYQLDPVKDLPVHVEFLRLGEGARIRVRIPIHVMNAEQAPGVKRGGTVNIVTHSVEVQCPADNIPDAFDVDISGLEINYSKHLSDITLPSHVRVLARTDPTLVTIVPPSGYAEEMKAAAEAAAAAAAAAAAAAEAGVLPEGAAPGAAPGAPGAAPAAAPGAAPGAAPGAAPAAAPGAAPAAGAPAARAPSREKK
;
A
#
# COMPACT_ATOMS: atom_id res chain seq x y z
N MET A 1 -16.65 -4.56 14.96
CA MET A 1 -17.23 -5.72 14.24
C MET A 1 -17.71 -5.23 12.89
N ALA A 2 -17.20 -5.80 11.80
CA ALA A 2 -17.69 -5.46 10.46
C ALA A 2 -19.19 -5.83 10.36
N PRO A 3 -20.02 -5.00 9.73
CA PRO A 3 -21.44 -5.29 9.59
C PRO A 3 -21.63 -6.52 8.70
N VAL A 4 -22.23 -7.56 9.26
CA VAL A 4 -22.60 -8.76 8.51
C VAL A 4 -23.85 -8.45 7.71
N LYS A 5 -23.77 -8.60 6.38
CA LYS A 5 -24.92 -8.37 5.48
C LYS A 5 -25.49 -9.71 5.03
N GLU A 6 -26.80 -9.86 5.11
CA GLU A 6 -27.47 -11.07 4.63
C GLU A 6 -27.60 -11.06 3.10
N MET A 7 -27.46 -12.23 2.49
CA MET A 7 -27.65 -12.46 1.04
C MET A 7 -28.30 -13.83 0.84
N LYS A 8 -29.29 -13.91 -0.05
CA LYS A 8 -29.95 -15.16 -0.39
C LYS A 8 -29.24 -15.83 -1.57
N ALA A 9 -29.04 -17.12 -1.47
CA ALA A 9 -28.48 -17.95 -2.53
C ALA A 9 -29.24 -19.28 -2.63
N THR A 10 -29.32 -19.85 -3.80
CA THR A 10 -29.93 -21.15 -4.05
C THR A 10 -28.86 -22.16 -4.41
N ALA A 11 -28.87 -23.34 -3.80
CA ALA A 11 -27.95 -24.40 -4.19
C ALA A 11 -28.31 -24.94 -5.58
N ARG A 12 -27.27 -25.24 -6.38
CA ARG A 12 -27.46 -25.83 -7.71
C ARG A 12 -26.74 -27.17 -7.83
N SER A 13 -27.41 -28.16 -8.37
CA SER A 13 -26.84 -29.51 -8.62
C SER A 13 -25.99 -29.54 -9.89
N GLN A 14 -26.43 -28.85 -10.94
CA GLN A 14 -25.80 -28.91 -12.26
C GLN A 14 -24.56 -27.98 -12.35
N ALA A 15 -23.55 -28.46 -13.05
CA ALA A 15 -22.34 -27.71 -13.37
C ALA A 15 -22.11 -27.69 -14.89
N GLY A 16 -21.23 -26.79 -15.33
CA GLY A 16 -20.80 -26.69 -16.72
C GLY A 16 -21.38 -25.47 -17.45
N LYS A 17 -20.91 -25.29 -18.70
CA LYS A 17 -21.19 -24.12 -19.52
C LYS A 17 -22.69 -23.89 -19.80
N GLY A 18 -23.42 -24.99 -20.05
CA GLY A 18 -24.87 -24.96 -20.35
C GLY A 18 -25.68 -24.49 -19.13
N ALA A 19 -25.42 -25.11 -17.97
CA ALA A 19 -26.09 -24.76 -16.72
C ALA A 19 -25.81 -23.30 -16.30
N ALA A 20 -24.57 -22.85 -16.37
CA ALA A 20 -24.21 -21.47 -16.06
C ALA A 20 -24.88 -20.45 -17.01
N ARG A 21 -25.06 -20.81 -18.28
CA ARG A 21 -25.80 -19.96 -19.23
C ARG A 21 -27.31 -19.93 -18.95
N ALA A 22 -27.88 -21.03 -18.48
CA ALA A 22 -29.28 -21.09 -18.10
C ALA A 22 -29.57 -20.18 -16.89
N GLU A 23 -28.74 -20.24 -15.88
CA GLU A 23 -28.83 -19.34 -14.71
C GLU A 23 -28.78 -17.86 -15.10
N ARG A 24 -27.82 -17.47 -15.93
CA ARG A 24 -27.71 -16.07 -16.38
C ARG A 24 -28.88 -15.60 -17.22
N ARG A 25 -29.58 -16.50 -17.94
CA ARG A 25 -30.81 -16.16 -18.64
C ARG A 25 -32.01 -16.01 -17.68
N ALA A 26 -31.93 -16.61 -16.52
CA ALA A 26 -32.92 -16.49 -15.46
C ALA A 26 -32.56 -15.36 -14.46
N ASP A 27 -31.72 -14.40 -14.87
CA ASP A 27 -31.25 -13.27 -14.06
C ASP A 27 -30.60 -13.71 -12.74
N ARG A 28 -29.87 -14.82 -12.78
CA ARG A 28 -29.08 -15.32 -11.66
C ARG A 28 -27.60 -15.41 -12.02
N VAL A 29 -26.76 -15.13 -11.06
CA VAL A 29 -25.31 -15.23 -11.19
C VAL A 29 -24.82 -16.53 -10.56
N PRO A 30 -24.20 -17.42 -11.35
CA PRO A 30 -23.60 -18.63 -10.81
C PRO A 30 -22.38 -18.29 -9.95
N GLY A 31 -22.24 -18.97 -8.83
CA GLY A 31 -21.12 -18.84 -7.92
C GLY A 31 -20.71 -20.17 -7.30
N VAL A 32 -19.62 -20.12 -6.54
CA VAL A 32 -19.09 -21.25 -5.78
C VAL A 32 -18.72 -20.80 -4.38
N ILE A 33 -19.08 -21.60 -3.38
CA ILE A 33 -18.65 -21.41 -2.00
C ILE A 33 -17.62 -22.51 -1.69
N TYR A 34 -16.42 -22.14 -1.26
CA TYR A 34 -15.36 -23.08 -0.90
C TYR A 34 -14.64 -22.65 0.39
N GLY A 35 -13.77 -23.49 0.90
CA GLY A 35 -13.00 -23.23 2.12
C GLY A 35 -13.50 -24.02 3.34
N ASP A 36 -12.85 -23.82 4.49
CA ASP A 36 -13.15 -24.47 5.76
C ASP A 36 -13.04 -26.03 5.70
N GLY A 37 -12.18 -26.56 4.80
CA GLY A 37 -12.02 -28.00 4.63
C GLY A 37 -13.24 -28.77 4.13
N LYS A 38 -14.35 -28.10 3.87
CA LYS A 38 -15.60 -28.68 3.37
C LYS A 38 -15.66 -28.70 1.86
N ALA A 39 -16.43 -29.62 1.30
CA ALA A 39 -16.64 -29.71 -0.15
C ALA A 39 -17.19 -28.38 -0.72
N PRO A 40 -16.75 -27.98 -1.94
CA PRO A 40 -17.26 -26.79 -2.60
C PRO A 40 -18.76 -26.95 -2.92
N VAL A 41 -19.54 -25.91 -2.62
CA VAL A 41 -20.97 -25.86 -2.91
C VAL A 41 -21.20 -24.88 -4.06
N LYS A 42 -21.91 -25.34 -5.09
CA LYS A 42 -22.29 -24.52 -6.22
C LYS A 42 -23.57 -23.78 -5.84
N VAL A 43 -23.57 -22.46 -6.03
CA VAL A 43 -24.71 -21.61 -5.69
C VAL A 43 -25.07 -20.72 -6.86
N SER A 44 -26.26 -20.18 -6.77
CA SER A 44 -26.81 -19.18 -7.68
C SER A 44 -27.35 -18.03 -6.83
N VAL A 45 -26.93 -16.80 -7.15
CA VAL A 45 -27.29 -15.58 -6.44
C VAL A 45 -28.11 -14.70 -7.37
N ASP A 46 -29.03 -13.90 -6.83
CA ASP A 46 -29.81 -12.95 -7.59
C ASP A 46 -28.90 -11.89 -8.24
N HIS A 47 -29.10 -11.62 -9.53
CA HIS A 47 -28.27 -10.71 -10.32
C HIS A 47 -28.40 -9.25 -9.84
N ALA A 48 -29.63 -8.80 -9.53
CA ALA A 48 -29.87 -7.41 -9.15
C ALA A 48 -29.23 -7.10 -7.78
N ASP A 49 -29.42 -8.01 -6.81
CA ASP A 49 -28.87 -7.88 -5.47
C ASP A 49 -27.32 -7.90 -5.49
N LEU A 50 -26.73 -8.81 -6.24
CA LEU A 50 -25.29 -8.90 -6.39
C LEU A 50 -24.70 -7.66 -7.07
N LYS A 51 -25.31 -7.19 -8.15
CA LYS A 51 -24.92 -5.97 -8.86
C LYS A 51 -24.90 -4.76 -7.93
N GLN A 52 -25.97 -4.53 -7.20
CA GLN A 52 -26.06 -3.41 -6.26
C GLN A 52 -24.94 -3.44 -5.20
N ARG A 53 -24.59 -4.62 -4.69
CA ARG A 53 -23.54 -4.79 -3.67
C ARG A 53 -22.13 -4.59 -4.25
N ILE A 54 -21.88 -5.02 -5.47
CA ILE A 54 -20.59 -4.81 -6.16
C ILE A 54 -20.38 -3.30 -6.41
N TYR A 55 -21.39 -2.61 -6.93
CA TYR A 55 -21.29 -1.17 -7.22
C TYR A 55 -21.25 -0.29 -5.95
N ALA A 56 -21.68 -0.81 -4.80
CA ALA A 56 -21.46 -0.13 -3.52
C ALA A 56 -19.98 -0.03 -3.10
N GLY A 57 -19.06 -0.67 -3.82
CA GLY A 57 -17.60 -0.48 -3.71
C GLY A 57 -16.89 -1.24 -2.59
N ARG A 58 -17.63 -1.84 -1.65
CA ARG A 58 -17.06 -2.56 -0.48
C ARG A 58 -17.37 -4.06 -0.50
N PHE A 59 -17.64 -4.61 -1.69
CA PHE A 59 -18.08 -5.99 -1.81
C PHE A 59 -17.03 -7.00 -1.31
N LEU A 60 -15.75 -6.82 -1.69
CA LEU A 60 -14.67 -7.75 -1.35
C LEU A 60 -14.19 -7.66 0.12
N THR A 61 -14.51 -6.58 0.82
CA THR A 61 -14.11 -6.36 2.22
C THR A 61 -15.24 -6.63 3.22
N THR A 62 -16.46 -6.84 2.73
CA THR A 62 -17.65 -7.07 3.57
C THR A 62 -17.89 -8.56 3.79
N ILE A 63 -18.20 -8.95 5.03
CA ILE A 63 -18.64 -10.29 5.37
C ILE A 63 -20.12 -10.44 5.07
N TYR A 64 -20.48 -11.54 4.43
CA TYR A 64 -21.85 -11.88 4.12
C TYR A 64 -22.30 -13.15 4.88
N GLU A 65 -23.53 -13.16 5.30
CA GLU A 65 -24.23 -14.35 5.71
C GLU A 65 -25.08 -14.84 4.55
N LEU A 66 -24.58 -15.88 3.86
CA LEU A 66 -25.30 -16.51 2.76
C LEU A 66 -26.31 -17.51 3.31
N ASP A 67 -27.58 -17.28 3.01
CA ASP A 67 -28.63 -18.26 3.22
C ASP A 67 -28.73 -19.14 1.96
N VAL A 68 -28.25 -20.37 2.09
CA VAL A 68 -28.30 -21.38 1.03
C VAL A 68 -29.36 -22.41 1.39
N ASP A 69 -30.53 -22.27 0.81
CA ASP A 69 -31.68 -23.18 1.02
C ASP A 69 -32.01 -23.37 2.51
N GLY A 70 -31.95 -22.31 3.33
CA GLY A 70 -32.19 -22.33 4.77
C GLY A 70 -30.97 -22.59 5.66
N ALA A 71 -29.81 -22.86 5.06
CA ALA A 71 -28.56 -23.00 5.80
C ALA A 71 -27.74 -21.70 5.72
N LYS A 72 -27.63 -21.01 6.83
CA LYS A 72 -26.82 -19.78 6.92
C LYS A 72 -25.33 -20.09 7.05
N GLN A 73 -24.51 -19.49 6.19
CA GLN A 73 -23.06 -19.67 6.18
C GLN A 73 -22.37 -18.30 6.13
N ARG A 74 -21.40 -18.08 7.00
CA ARG A 74 -20.55 -16.88 6.97
C ARG A 74 -19.51 -17.02 5.87
N VAL A 75 -19.50 -16.08 4.95
CA VAL A 75 -18.61 -16.08 3.79
C VAL A 75 -18.08 -14.68 3.51
N ILE A 76 -16.95 -14.63 2.81
CA ILE A 76 -16.42 -13.41 2.22
C ILE A 76 -16.28 -13.61 0.70
N PRO A 77 -16.67 -12.66 -0.14
CA PRO A 77 -16.39 -12.71 -1.56
C PRO A 77 -14.88 -12.64 -1.79
N ARG A 78 -14.36 -13.56 -2.59
CA ARG A 78 -12.93 -13.60 -2.93
C ARG A 78 -12.66 -12.94 -4.26
N GLU A 79 -13.50 -13.29 -5.24
CA GLU A 79 -13.37 -12.80 -6.61
C GLU A 79 -14.76 -12.70 -7.24
N TYR A 80 -14.91 -11.74 -8.13
CA TYR A 80 -16.07 -11.63 -9.00
C TYR A 80 -15.62 -11.28 -10.42
N GLN A 81 -16.34 -11.78 -11.39
CA GLN A 81 -16.08 -11.53 -12.80
C GLN A 81 -17.21 -10.69 -13.36
N LEU A 82 -16.86 -9.63 -14.08
CA LEU A 82 -17.81 -8.79 -14.80
C LEU A 82 -17.70 -9.07 -16.31
N ASP A 83 -18.79 -8.84 -17.01
CA ASP A 83 -18.80 -8.81 -18.47
C ASP A 83 -18.07 -7.54 -18.94
N PRO A 84 -17.07 -7.62 -19.81
CA PRO A 84 -16.24 -6.47 -20.20
C PRO A 84 -16.98 -5.40 -21.01
N VAL A 85 -18.18 -5.70 -21.51
CA VAL A 85 -18.98 -4.76 -22.34
C VAL A 85 -20.12 -4.15 -21.55
N LYS A 86 -20.77 -4.95 -20.71
CA LYS A 86 -21.99 -4.56 -20.00
C LYS A 86 -21.74 -4.26 -18.53
N ASP A 87 -20.55 -4.56 -18.03
CA ASP A 87 -20.17 -4.48 -16.60
C ASP A 87 -21.11 -5.24 -15.66
N LEU A 88 -21.78 -6.28 -16.20
CA LEU A 88 -22.69 -7.10 -15.41
C LEU A 88 -21.96 -8.27 -14.75
N PRO A 89 -22.32 -8.66 -13.52
CA PRO A 89 -21.71 -9.79 -12.85
C PRO A 89 -22.00 -11.11 -13.56
N VAL A 90 -20.94 -11.84 -13.90
CA VAL A 90 -20.99 -13.11 -14.63
C VAL A 90 -20.74 -14.30 -13.71
N HIS A 91 -19.85 -14.14 -12.72
CA HIS A 91 -19.47 -15.19 -11.76
C HIS A 91 -19.05 -14.57 -10.43
N VAL A 92 -19.24 -15.30 -9.34
CA VAL A 92 -18.80 -14.88 -8.01
C VAL A 92 -18.23 -16.07 -7.23
N GLU A 93 -17.18 -15.83 -6.48
CA GLU A 93 -16.54 -16.80 -5.62
C GLU A 93 -16.60 -16.36 -4.17
N PHE A 94 -17.03 -17.27 -3.30
CA PHE A 94 -17.14 -17.05 -1.88
C PHE A 94 -16.22 -18.00 -1.11
N LEU A 95 -15.48 -17.43 -0.15
CA LEU A 95 -14.67 -18.19 0.80
C LEU A 95 -15.45 -18.32 2.11
N ARG A 96 -15.63 -19.55 2.60
CA ARG A 96 -16.21 -19.79 3.93
C ARG A 96 -15.27 -19.30 5.01
N LEU A 97 -15.83 -18.68 6.02
CA LEU A 97 -15.12 -18.21 7.19
C LEU A 97 -15.36 -19.15 8.37
N GLY A 98 -14.29 -19.81 8.81
CA GLY A 98 -14.25 -20.48 10.10
C GLY A 98 -14.05 -19.46 11.23
N GLU A 99 -14.34 -19.87 12.46
CA GLU A 99 -14.08 -19.04 13.64
C GLU A 99 -12.58 -18.74 13.80
N GLY A 100 -12.22 -17.47 13.97
CA GLY A 100 -10.82 -17.06 14.10
C GLY A 100 -9.95 -17.20 12.83
N ALA A 101 -10.55 -17.45 11.67
CA ALA A 101 -9.81 -17.60 10.42
C ALA A 101 -9.09 -16.30 10.04
N ARG A 102 -7.82 -16.44 9.64
CA ARG A 102 -7.08 -15.34 9.00
C ARG A 102 -7.27 -15.42 7.50
N ILE A 103 -7.68 -14.33 6.92
CA ILE A 103 -7.97 -14.22 5.50
C ILE A 103 -7.03 -13.24 4.82
N ARG A 104 -6.83 -13.46 3.53
CA ARG A 104 -6.12 -12.52 2.66
C ARG A 104 -7.16 -11.72 1.89
N VAL A 105 -7.14 -10.41 2.05
CA VAL A 105 -8.10 -9.50 1.42
C VAL A 105 -7.34 -8.38 0.73
N ARG A 106 -7.86 -7.92 -0.39
CA ARG A 106 -7.40 -6.70 -1.06
C ARG A 106 -8.23 -5.53 -0.56
N ILE A 107 -7.56 -4.60 0.12
CA ILE A 107 -8.20 -3.43 0.70
C ILE A 107 -7.89 -2.23 -0.19
N PRO A 108 -8.91 -1.46 -0.59
CA PRO A 108 -8.72 -0.27 -1.40
C PRO A 108 -8.04 0.84 -0.60
N ILE A 109 -7.37 1.74 -1.33
CA ILE A 109 -6.73 2.93 -0.79
C ILE A 109 -7.60 4.13 -1.11
N HIS A 110 -7.88 4.93 -0.09
CA HIS A 110 -8.54 6.23 -0.24
C HIS A 110 -7.55 7.35 0.03
N VAL A 111 -7.46 8.28 -0.89
CA VAL A 111 -6.60 9.46 -0.76
C VAL A 111 -7.40 10.56 -0.10
N MET A 112 -6.86 11.07 1.01
CA MET A 112 -7.44 12.16 1.78
C MET A 112 -6.65 13.44 1.57
N ASN A 113 -7.35 14.61 1.68
CA ASN A 113 -6.74 15.94 1.67
C ASN A 113 -5.96 16.30 0.39
N ALA A 114 -6.37 15.77 -0.76
CA ALA A 114 -5.70 16.01 -2.04
C ALA A 114 -5.59 17.49 -2.39
N GLU A 115 -6.61 18.28 -2.10
CA GLU A 115 -6.65 19.74 -2.38
C GLU A 115 -5.70 20.55 -1.49
N GLN A 116 -5.33 20.01 -0.32
CA GLN A 116 -4.45 20.70 0.63
C GLN A 116 -2.98 20.50 0.29
N ALA A 117 -2.66 19.49 -0.51
CA ALA A 117 -1.30 19.17 -0.91
C ALA A 117 -0.62 20.34 -1.64
N PRO A 118 0.58 20.77 -1.22
CA PRO A 118 1.31 21.86 -1.87
C PRO A 118 1.67 21.52 -3.32
N GLY A 119 1.89 20.27 -3.62
CA GLY A 119 2.13 19.80 -4.98
C GLY A 119 0.92 20.00 -5.90
N VAL A 120 -0.30 19.74 -5.41
CA VAL A 120 -1.54 19.94 -6.17
C VAL A 120 -1.82 21.45 -6.36
N LYS A 121 -1.59 22.26 -5.33
CA LYS A 121 -1.73 23.73 -5.41
C LYS A 121 -0.79 24.36 -6.44
N ARG A 122 0.35 23.76 -6.69
CA ARG A 122 1.31 24.17 -7.74
C ARG A 122 0.99 23.59 -9.12
N GLY A 123 -0.20 22.99 -9.29
CA GLY A 123 -0.65 22.43 -10.57
C GLY A 123 -0.23 20.97 -10.81
N GLY A 124 0.33 20.28 -9.83
CA GLY A 124 0.60 18.83 -9.91
C GLY A 124 -0.67 18.00 -9.91
N THR A 125 -0.61 16.86 -10.57
CA THR A 125 -1.71 15.89 -10.64
C THR A 125 -1.43 14.71 -9.71
N VAL A 126 -2.42 14.34 -8.89
CA VAL A 126 -2.35 13.15 -8.05
C VAL A 126 -2.49 11.91 -8.91
N ASN A 127 -1.49 11.03 -8.85
CA ASN A 127 -1.51 9.73 -9.52
C ASN A 127 -1.50 8.62 -8.47
N ILE A 128 -2.54 7.80 -8.45
CA ILE A 128 -2.64 6.63 -7.59
C ILE A 128 -1.99 5.46 -8.33
N VAL A 129 -0.82 5.05 -7.89
CA VAL A 129 -0.06 3.93 -8.48
C VAL A 129 -0.63 2.60 -8.06
N THR A 130 -0.93 2.45 -6.77
CA THR A 130 -1.51 1.24 -6.20
C THR A 130 -2.89 1.55 -5.66
N HIS A 131 -3.92 0.97 -6.27
CA HIS A 131 -5.32 1.19 -5.86
C HIS A 131 -5.77 0.29 -4.71
N SER A 132 -5.08 -0.83 -4.48
CA SER A 132 -5.42 -1.79 -3.42
C SER A 132 -4.19 -2.50 -2.91
N VAL A 133 -4.16 -2.81 -1.62
CA VAL A 133 -3.08 -3.56 -0.96
C VAL A 133 -3.59 -4.91 -0.50
N GLU A 134 -2.83 -5.97 -0.75
CA GLU A 134 -3.13 -7.31 -0.26
C GLU A 134 -2.60 -7.47 1.17
N VAL A 135 -3.52 -7.74 2.08
CA VAL A 135 -3.23 -7.87 3.50
C VAL A 135 -3.84 -9.15 4.08
N GLN A 136 -3.25 -9.62 5.15
CA GLN A 136 -3.77 -10.69 5.97
C GLN A 136 -4.34 -10.11 7.26
N CYS A 137 -5.62 -10.32 7.51
CA CYS A 137 -6.30 -9.88 8.71
C CYS A 137 -7.20 -10.98 9.29
N PRO A 138 -7.58 -10.91 10.57
CA PRO A 138 -8.62 -11.77 11.13
C PRO A 138 -9.97 -11.41 10.49
N ALA A 139 -10.81 -12.43 10.28
CA ALA A 139 -12.11 -12.25 9.63
C ALA A 139 -13.03 -11.28 10.36
N ASP A 140 -12.90 -11.17 11.68
CA ASP A 140 -13.79 -10.31 12.49
C ASP A 140 -13.48 -8.81 12.39
N ASN A 141 -12.24 -8.44 11.99
CA ASN A 141 -11.76 -7.06 11.91
C ASN A 141 -11.11 -6.75 10.58
N ILE A 142 -11.94 -6.66 9.53
CA ILE A 142 -11.48 -6.26 8.20
C ILE A 142 -11.63 -4.74 8.08
N PRO A 143 -10.56 -3.97 7.81
CA PRO A 143 -10.71 -2.55 7.51
C PRO A 143 -11.37 -2.35 6.14
N ASP A 144 -12.24 -1.37 6.04
CA ASP A 144 -12.97 -1.07 4.80
C ASP A 144 -12.05 -0.47 3.73
N ALA A 145 -11.15 0.42 4.14
CA ALA A 145 -10.18 1.10 3.29
C ALA A 145 -8.95 1.52 4.10
N PHE A 146 -7.87 1.86 3.42
CA PHE A 146 -6.72 2.55 4.01
C PHE A 146 -6.73 4.00 3.58
N ASP A 147 -6.82 4.89 4.55
CA ASP A 147 -6.79 6.33 4.30
C ASP A 147 -5.34 6.81 4.24
N VAL A 148 -4.99 7.45 3.12
CA VAL A 148 -3.66 8.00 2.87
C VAL A 148 -3.77 9.52 2.84
N ASP A 149 -3.17 10.17 3.82
CA ASP A 149 -3.09 11.63 3.86
C ASP A 149 -1.91 12.14 3.02
N ILE A 150 -2.22 12.99 2.05
CA ILE A 150 -1.24 13.62 1.16
C ILE A 150 -1.10 15.12 1.37
N SER A 151 -1.62 15.68 2.48
CA SER A 151 -1.64 17.11 2.76
C SER A 151 -0.27 17.81 2.72
N GLY A 152 0.81 17.07 2.98
CA GLY A 152 2.20 17.59 2.96
C GLY A 152 3.02 17.18 1.73
N LEU A 153 2.40 16.58 0.70
CA LEU A 153 3.13 16.04 -0.43
C LEU A 153 3.42 17.11 -1.50
N GLU A 154 4.69 17.25 -1.87
CA GLU A 154 5.14 18.12 -2.95
C GLU A 154 5.18 17.40 -4.31
N ILE A 155 5.45 18.15 -5.40
CA ILE A 155 5.62 17.62 -6.74
C ILE A 155 6.83 16.70 -6.79
N ASN A 156 6.75 15.57 -7.50
CA ASN A 156 7.74 14.49 -7.61
C ASN A 156 7.98 13.69 -6.32
N TYR A 157 7.21 13.92 -5.26
CA TYR A 157 7.25 13.08 -4.08
C TYR A 157 6.18 12.00 -4.13
N SER A 158 6.46 10.89 -3.46
CA SER A 158 5.56 9.74 -3.36
C SER A 158 5.33 9.35 -1.91
N LYS A 159 4.18 8.75 -1.64
CA LYS A 159 3.85 8.06 -0.40
C LYS A 159 3.95 6.56 -0.62
N HIS A 160 4.64 5.90 0.28
CA HIS A 160 4.81 4.45 0.31
C HIS A 160 3.92 3.81 1.36
N LEU A 161 3.83 2.50 1.35
CA LEU A 161 3.02 1.76 2.30
C LEU A 161 3.55 1.89 3.75
N SER A 162 4.86 2.02 3.93
CA SER A 162 5.51 2.28 5.22
C SER A 162 5.12 3.59 5.88
N ASP A 163 4.67 4.58 5.08
CA ASP A 163 4.27 5.91 5.57
C ASP A 163 2.85 5.95 6.16
N ILE A 164 2.12 4.82 6.09
CA ILE A 164 0.74 4.73 6.56
C ILE A 164 0.69 4.02 7.91
N THR A 165 -0.13 4.55 8.80
CA THR A 165 -0.44 3.91 10.06
C THR A 165 -1.40 2.74 9.83
N LEU A 166 -0.85 1.53 9.84
CA LEU A 166 -1.64 0.30 9.71
C LEU A 166 -2.14 -0.16 11.08
N PRO A 167 -3.38 -0.69 11.17
CA PRO A 167 -3.86 -1.32 12.38
C PRO A 167 -3.00 -2.53 12.76
N SER A 168 -2.74 -2.74 14.05
CA SER A 168 -1.85 -3.79 14.57
C SER A 168 -2.27 -5.23 14.22
N HIS A 169 -3.54 -5.44 13.91
CA HIS A 169 -4.10 -6.76 13.53
C HIS A 169 -3.97 -7.08 12.04
N VAL A 170 -3.50 -6.12 11.23
CA VAL A 170 -3.33 -6.26 9.79
C VAL A 170 -1.86 -6.53 9.47
N ARG A 171 -1.60 -7.59 8.70
CA ARG A 171 -0.27 -7.91 8.19
C ARG A 171 -0.25 -7.76 6.68
N VAL A 172 0.61 -6.91 6.19
CA VAL A 172 0.83 -6.75 4.74
C VAL A 172 1.57 -7.96 4.18
N LEU A 173 1.14 -8.43 3.01
CA LEU A 173 1.76 -9.55 2.30
C LEU A 173 2.68 -9.10 1.16
N ALA A 174 2.81 -7.80 0.93
CA ALA A 174 3.71 -7.27 -0.08
C ALA A 174 5.18 -7.59 0.27
N ARG A 175 5.93 -8.07 -0.73
CA ARG A 175 7.37 -8.38 -0.58
C ARG A 175 8.24 -7.13 -0.62
N THR A 176 7.79 -6.12 -1.31
CA THR A 176 8.46 -4.83 -1.52
C THR A 176 7.52 -3.75 -1.02
N ASP A 177 8.05 -2.61 -0.61
CA ASP A 177 7.25 -1.46 -0.21
C ASP A 177 6.66 -0.77 -1.45
N PRO A 178 5.36 -0.96 -1.78
CA PRO A 178 4.77 -0.38 -2.97
C PRO A 178 4.54 1.11 -2.78
N THR A 179 4.79 1.86 -3.85
CA THR A 179 4.35 3.25 -3.93
C THR A 179 2.83 3.28 -4.06
N LEU A 180 2.17 4.06 -3.23
CA LEU A 180 0.72 4.17 -3.21
C LEU A 180 0.24 5.34 -4.06
N VAL A 181 0.76 6.52 -3.76
CA VAL A 181 0.37 7.76 -4.40
C VAL A 181 1.61 8.57 -4.74
N THR A 182 1.61 9.22 -5.89
CA THR A 182 2.64 10.17 -6.29
C THR A 182 2.01 11.42 -6.90
N ILE A 183 2.66 12.56 -6.74
CA ILE A 183 2.23 13.81 -7.41
C ILE A 183 3.14 14.02 -8.61
N VAL A 184 2.52 13.97 -9.80
CA VAL A 184 3.21 14.14 -11.08
C VAL A 184 3.18 15.63 -11.46
N PRO A 185 4.30 16.21 -11.92
CA PRO A 185 4.34 17.59 -12.37
C PRO A 185 3.49 17.80 -13.62
N PRO A 186 2.94 19.01 -13.84
CA PRO A 186 2.31 19.36 -15.10
C PRO A 186 3.33 19.41 -16.26
N SER A 187 2.84 19.25 -17.49
CA SER A 187 3.66 19.43 -18.70
C SER A 187 4.14 20.90 -18.74
N GLY A 188 5.42 21.13 -18.67
CA GLY A 188 6.02 22.47 -18.59
C GLY A 188 6.73 22.78 -17.27
N TYR A 189 6.38 22.08 -16.18
CA TYR A 189 7.07 22.25 -14.90
C TYR A 189 8.58 21.93 -14.99
N ALA A 190 8.95 20.99 -15.85
CA ALA A 190 10.36 20.66 -16.09
C ALA A 190 11.12 21.81 -16.78
N GLU A 191 10.46 22.55 -17.68
CA GLU A 191 11.02 23.72 -18.35
C GLU A 191 11.13 24.91 -17.39
N GLU A 192 10.10 25.11 -16.57
CA GLU A 192 10.09 26.15 -15.54
C GLU A 192 11.18 25.93 -14.48
N MET A 193 11.32 24.70 -14.01
CA MET A 193 12.37 24.33 -13.07
C MET A 193 13.76 24.47 -13.68
N LYS A 194 13.92 24.14 -14.97
CA LYS A 194 15.19 24.32 -15.69
C LYS A 194 15.51 25.80 -15.86
N ALA A 195 14.54 26.61 -16.23
CA ALA A 195 14.68 28.04 -16.32
C ALA A 195 14.98 28.71 -14.96
N ALA A 196 14.32 28.26 -13.91
CA ALA A 196 14.57 28.71 -12.54
C ALA A 196 15.97 28.30 -12.05
N ALA A 197 16.40 27.08 -12.37
CA ALA A 197 17.75 26.59 -12.04
C ALA A 197 18.84 27.36 -12.80
N GLU A 198 18.62 27.64 -14.09
CA GLU A 198 19.54 28.48 -14.90
C GLU A 198 19.60 29.92 -14.39
N ALA A 199 18.44 30.50 -14.00
CA ALA A 199 18.38 31.82 -13.41
C ALA A 199 19.10 31.88 -12.04
N ALA A 200 18.92 30.84 -11.21
CA ALA A 200 19.60 30.74 -9.92
C ALA A 200 21.11 30.55 -10.09
N ALA A 201 21.54 29.74 -11.07
CA ALA A 201 22.95 29.55 -11.41
C ALA A 201 23.58 30.84 -11.97
N ALA A 202 22.86 31.57 -12.81
CA ALA A 202 23.31 32.87 -13.33
C ALA A 202 23.40 33.93 -12.21
N ALA A 203 22.45 33.96 -11.26
CA ALA A 203 22.48 34.83 -10.10
C ALA A 203 23.65 34.49 -9.14
N ALA A 204 23.92 33.20 -8.93
CA ALA A 204 25.06 32.74 -8.14
C ALA A 204 26.42 33.07 -8.81
N ALA A 205 26.51 32.91 -10.14
CA ALA A 205 27.68 33.31 -10.90
C ALA A 205 27.90 34.82 -10.89
N ALA A 206 26.85 35.61 -11.00
CA ALA A 206 26.92 37.07 -10.88
C ALA A 206 27.34 37.53 -9.47
N ALA A 207 26.83 36.85 -8.41
CA ALA A 207 27.26 37.11 -7.04
C ALA A 207 28.72 36.74 -6.78
N ALA A 208 29.21 35.63 -7.37
CA ALA A 208 30.61 35.22 -7.29
C ALA A 208 31.54 36.21 -8.04
N ALA A 209 31.11 36.66 -9.23
CA ALA A 209 31.86 37.66 -10.00
C ALA A 209 31.90 39.03 -9.28
N ALA A 210 30.84 39.43 -8.59
CA ALA A 210 30.83 40.63 -7.77
C ALA A 210 31.72 40.51 -6.53
N ALA A 211 31.87 39.32 -5.98
CA ALA A 211 32.78 39.02 -4.88
C ALA A 211 34.27 39.06 -5.31
N GLU A 212 34.57 38.65 -6.55
CA GLU A 212 35.96 38.73 -7.11
C GLU A 212 36.31 40.14 -7.58
N ALA A 213 35.33 40.99 -7.91
CA ALA A 213 35.50 42.39 -8.29
C ALA A 213 35.59 43.32 -7.08
N GLY A 214 35.90 42.84 -5.90
CA GLY A 214 36.08 43.62 -4.66
C GLY A 214 37.19 44.66 -4.79
N VAL A 215 36.83 45.78 -5.36
CA VAL A 215 37.59 47.01 -5.22
C VAL A 215 37.42 47.52 -3.79
N LEU A 216 38.50 47.40 -3.03
CA LEU A 216 38.69 48.11 -1.77
C LEU A 216 38.61 49.62 -2.01
N PRO A 217 37.77 50.41 -1.37
CA PRO A 217 38.03 51.81 -1.20
C PRO A 217 38.86 51.97 0.09
N GLU A 218 40.11 52.18 -0.12
CA GLU A 218 41.03 52.77 0.86
C GLU A 218 40.63 54.24 1.13
N GLY A 219 40.57 54.60 2.40
CA GLY A 219 40.72 55.99 2.81
C GLY A 219 39.62 56.59 3.60
N ALA A 220 39.72 56.60 4.92
CA ALA A 220 39.72 57.77 5.84
C ALA A 220 39.30 57.38 7.28
N ALA A 221 40.25 57.31 8.15
CA ALA A 221 40.06 57.53 9.58
C ALA A 221 40.22 59.03 9.83
N PRO A 222 40.03 59.62 11.08
CA PRO A 222 39.55 59.09 12.35
C PRO A 222 38.58 60.05 13.11
N GLY A 223 37.95 59.61 14.17
CA GLY A 223 37.27 60.57 15.06
C GLY A 223 36.48 59.94 16.21
N ALA A 224 37.18 59.91 17.39
CA ALA A 224 36.63 60.07 18.75
C ALA A 224 35.64 59.03 19.35
N ALA A 225 36.17 58.26 20.27
CA ALA A 225 35.46 57.69 21.45
C ALA A 225 34.94 58.84 22.37
N PRO A 226 34.15 58.64 23.48
CA PRO A 226 34.19 57.52 24.41
C PRO A 226 32.84 57.13 25.06
N GLY A 227 32.82 56.02 25.82
CA GLY A 227 31.75 55.73 26.76
C GLY A 227 31.53 54.26 27.10
N ALA A 228 32.39 53.67 27.91
CA ALA A 228 32.10 52.51 28.73
C ALA A 228 31.41 52.94 30.04
N PRO A 229 30.87 52.15 30.95
CA PRO A 229 31.28 50.75 31.29
C PRO A 229 30.17 49.82 31.81
N GLY A 230 30.54 48.59 32.06
CA GLY A 230 29.96 47.75 33.13
C GLY A 230 29.47 46.38 32.61
N ALA A 231 30.05 45.38 32.89
CA ALA A 231 30.60 44.49 33.85
C ALA A 231 30.44 43.07 33.39
N ALA A 232 31.53 42.36 33.26
CA ALA A 232 31.63 40.93 33.31
C ALA A 232 31.60 40.54 34.85
N PRO A 233 31.74 39.30 35.34
CA PRO A 233 32.45 38.17 34.70
C PRO A 233 31.93 36.72 35.03
N ALA A 234 32.63 35.77 34.47
CA ALA A 234 33.03 34.46 35.01
C ALA A 234 32.01 33.32 34.91
N ALA A 235 32.31 32.08 34.60
CA ALA A 235 33.54 31.34 34.57
C ALA A 235 33.37 30.07 33.73
N ALA A 236 34.35 29.68 32.96
CA ALA A 236 34.69 28.29 32.68
C ALA A 236 35.58 27.82 33.86
N PRO A 237 36.01 26.56 34.02
CA PRO A 237 36.33 25.50 33.06
C PRO A 237 36.11 24.06 33.57
N GLY A 238 36.47 23.09 32.78
CA GLY A 238 36.77 21.74 33.22
C GLY A 238 36.38 20.68 32.24
N ALA A 239 37.21 20.30 31.39
CA ALA A 239 38.26 19.29 31.36
C ALA A 239 37.78 17.95 30.80
N ALA A 240 38.22 17.61 29.61
CA ALA A 240 38.46 16.23 29.17
C ALA A 240 39.66 15.67 29.98
N PRO A 241 40.09 14.42 29.91
CA PRO A 241 40.03 13.42 28.86
C PRO A 241 39.92 11.95 29.37
N GLY A 242 39.91 10.98 28.48
CA GLY A 242 40.28 9.61 28.83
C GLY A 242 39.50 8.59 27.98
N ALA A 243 40.08 8.18 26.95
CA ALA A 243 40.91 7.01 26.67
C ALA A 243 40.09 5.80 26.18
N ALA A 244 40.25 5.49 24.90
CA ALA A 244 40.20 4.10 24.40
C ALA A 244 41.45 3.35 24.91
N PRO A 245 41.67 2.05 24.76
CA PRO A 245 41.21 1.11 23.75
C PRO A 245 41.00 -0.33 24.32
N GLY A 246 40.59 -1.25 23.46
CA GLY A 246 40.70 -2.69 23.75
C GLY A 246 39.76 -3.51 22.92
N ALA A 247 40.19 -3.90 21.76
CA ALA A 247 40.74 -5.19 21.37
C ALA A 247 39.68 -6.25 21.09
N ALA A 248 39.55 -6.60 19.81
CA ALA A 248 39.17 -7.93 19.36
C ALA A 248 40.23 -8.95 19.83
N PRO A 249 40.00 -10.28 19.85
CA PRO A 249 39.99 -11.04 18.63
C PRO A 249 39.07 -12.28 18.56
N ALA A 250 38.75 -12.63 17.32
CA ALA A 250 38.91 -13.93 16.68
C ALA A 250 38.52 -15.22 17.44
N ALA A 251 37.64 -15.99 16.78
CA ALA A 251 37.95 -17.37 16.35
C ALA A 251 36.73 -18.03 15.68
N ALA A 252 36.80 -18.28 14.41
CA ALA A 252 36.29 -19.50 13.80
C ALA A 252 37.38 -20.58 14.06
N PRO A 253 37.20 -21.88 13.82
CA PRO A 253 36.36 -22.59 12.87
C PRO A 253 35.83 -23.93 13.40
N GLY A 254 35.07 -24.62 12.58
CA GLY A 254 34.80 -26.06 12.82
C GLY A 254 33.56 -26.53 12.10
N ALA A 255 33.74 -26.97 10.92
CA ALA A 255 33.77 -28.31 10.36
C ALA A 255 32.34 -28.88 10.04
N ALA A 256 32.11 -28.99 8.74
CA ALA A 256 31.31 -30.07 8.18
C ALA A 256 32.03 -31.42 8.41
N PRO A 257 31.33 -32.58 8.39
CA PRO A 257 31.15 -33.23 7.09
C PRO A 257 29.84 -34.04 6.90
N ALA A 258 29.44 -34.07 5.65
CA ALA A 258 29.35 -35.24 4.79
C ALA A 258 28.18 -36.22 4.91
N ALA A 259 27.54 -36.35 3.74
CA ALA A 259 27.19 -37.60 3.07
C ALA A 259 25.94 -38.36 3.53
N GLY A 260 25.06 -38.57 2.55
CA GLY A 260 24.04 -39.61 2.63
C GLY A 260 22.92 -39.45 1.60
N ALA A 261 23.25 -39.51 0.32
CA ALA A 261 22.28 -40.04 -0.65
C ALA A 261 22.36 -41.58 -0.59
N PRO A 262 21.24 -42.26 -0.79
CA PRO A 262 21.17 -43.13 -1.94
C PRO A 262 19.85 -43.15 -2.70
N ALA A 263 19.96 -43.09 -4.02
CA ALA A 263 19.51 -44.07 -5.00
C ALA A 263 18.00 -44.32 -5.16
N ALA A 264 17.60 -43.89 -6.32
CA ALA A 264 16.67 -44.45 -7.28
C ALA A 264 16.05 -45.80 -6.97
N ARG A 265 14.73 -45.86 -7.13
CA ARG A 265 14.07 -47.03 -7.67
C ARG A 265 12.77 -46.68 -8.38
N ALA A 266 12.80 -46.75 -9.69
CA ALA A 266 11.63 -46.86 -10.53
C ALA A 266 10.95 -48.24 -10.32
N PRO A 267 9.64 -48.33 -10.44
CA PRO A 267 9.02 -49.54 -10.82
C PRO A 267 8.38 -49.50 -12.20
N SER A 268 8.73 -50.52 -12.90
CA SER A 268 8.23 -51.14 -14.09
C SER A 268 6.73 -51.08 -14.32
N ARG A 269 6.48 -50.84 -15.58
CA ARG A 269 5.34 -51.14 -16.43
C ARG A 269 4.87 -52.60 -16.21
N GLU A 270 3.58 -52.79 -16.00
CA GLU A 270 2.94 -54.03 -16.41
C GLU A 270 1.61 -53.74 -17.11
N LYS A 271 1.50 -54.32 -18.28
CA LYS A 271 0.34 -54.40 -19.17
C LYS A 271 -0.67 -55.40 -18.61
N LYS A 272 -1.93 -55.07 -18.59
CA LYS A 272 -2.98 -55.87 -19.23
C LYS A 272 -4.20 -55.01 -19.49
#